data_bc7618e41c684307dcb87dede29212c2
#
_entry.id   bc7618e41c684307dcb87dede29212c2
#
_cell.length_a   1.000
_cell.length_b   1.000
_cell.length_c   1.000
_cell.angle_alpha   90.00
_cell.angle_beta   90.00
_cell.angle_gamma   90.00
#
_symmetry.space_group_name_H-M   'P 1'
#
loop_
_entity.id
_entity.type
_entity.pdbx_description
1 polymer ?
#
loop_
_entity_poly.entity_id
_entity_poly.type
_entity_poly.pdbx_seq_one_letter_code
_entity_poly.pdbx_strand_id
1 'polypeptide(L)'
;IPIQDYYSIAGIFRSTNSLVPGNVASFHERDLRDEFGEQRKQYEQTLAALEKDLKDAVNLIKTLGGKELNSNSRSLDPLTLEGIVVDDLKAIKKGSWKSSTHTPGYVGSGYHHDDNTGKGNRSVTYRANIKKGGKYDVQVSYTDGPNRSKKTPITVMHADGEQKIYIDQTKPPVILNTFTSVGVFRFE
;
A
#
# COMPACT_ATOMS: atom_id res chain seq x y z
N ILE A 1 13.80 4.68 19.33
CA ILE A 1 13.03 5.81 19.91
C ILE A 1 13.42 7.02 19.07
N PRO A 2 12.45 7.72 18.44
CA PRO A 2 12.74 8.94 17.70
C PRO A 2 13.37 9.99 18.63
N ILE A 3 14.28 10.80 18.08
CA ILE A 3 14.96 11.87 18.82
C ILE A 3 13.99 12.84 19.51
N GLN A 4 12.80 13.05 18.89
CA GLN A 4 11.72 13.88 19.43
C GLN A 4 11.15 13.34 20.74
N ASP A 5 11.01 12.02 20.87
CA ASP A 5 10.52 11.38 22.10
C ASP A 5 11.55 11.50 23.23
N TYR A 6 12.84 11.44 22.89
CA TYR A 6 13.91 11.66 23.87
C TYR A 6 13.85 13.07 24.47
N TYR A 7 13.67 14.11 23.63
CA TYR A 7 13.57 15.49 24.13
C TYR A 7 12.26 15.75 24.89
N SER A 8 11.18 15.07 24.54
CA SER A 8 9.92 15.15 25.30
C SER A 8 10.07 14.56 26.70
N ILE A 9 10.71 13.39 26.82
CA ILE A 9 11.00 12.76 28.10
C ILE A 9 11.99 13.60 28.91
N ALA A 10 13.06 14.10 28.30
CA ALA A 10 14.04 14.97 28.94
C ALA A 10 13.41 16.30 29.41
N GLY A 11 12.44 16.84 28.67
CA GLY A 11 11.64 18.00 29.05
C GLY A 11 10.81 17.75 30.30
N ILE A 12 10.19 16.60 30.42
CA ILE A 12 9.43 16.18 31.60
C ILE A 12 10.34 16.11 32.83
N PHE A 13 11.52 15.49 32.71
CA PHE A 13 12.47 15.40 33.84
C PHE A 13 13.13 16.74 34.20
N ARG A 14 13.28 17.66 33.24
CA ARG A 14 13.80 19.02 33.52
C ARG A 14 12.75 19.95 34.16
N SER A 15 11.46 19.73 33.87
CA SER A 15 10.35 20.49 34.45
C SER A 15 9.96 20.00 35.84
N THR A 16 10.37 18.81 36.25
CA THR A 16 10.30 18.36 37.64
C THR A 16 11.46 18.96 38.42
N ASN A 17 11.27 20.18 38.95
CA ASN A 17 12.17 20.72 39.94
C ASN A 17 12.27 19.72 41.09
N SER A 18 13.49 19.29 41.37
CA SER A 18 13.80 18.39 42.46
C SER A 18 13.12 18.86 43.73
N LEU A 19 12.43 17.96 44.41
CA LEU A 19 11.82 18.16 45.70
C LEU A 19 12.90 18.74 46.67
N VAL A 20 12.73 19.98 47.03
CA VAL A 20 13.51 20.55 48.14
C VAL A 20 12.93 19.96 49.41
N PRO A 21 13.73 19.32 50.28
CA PRO A 21 13.21 18.74 51.53
C PRO A 21 12.49 19.83 52.36
N GLY A 22 11.25 19.65 52.66
CA GLY A 22 10.44 20.57 53.41
C GLY A 22 9.35 21.33 52.65
N ASN A 23 9.31 21.25 51.34
CA ASN A 23 8.19 21.79 50.55
C ASN A 23 7.17 20.73 50.27
N VAL A 24 5.98 20.84 50.82
CA VAL A 24 4.82 20.00 50.46
C VAL A 24 4.34 20.51 49.10
N ALA A 25 4.82 19.93 48.04
CA ALA A 25 4.28 20.19 46.72
C ALA A 25 2.81 19.66 46.68
N SER A 26 1.89 20.57 46.44
CA SER A 26 0.52 20.14 46.08
C SER A 26 0.64 19.56 44.66
N PHE A 27 0.56 18.23 44.55
CA PHE A 27 0.45 17.56 43.28
C PHE A 27 -0.98 17.81 42.76
N HIS A 28 -1.13 18.55 41.71
CA HIS A 28 -2.35 18.50 40.92
C HIS A 28 -2.18 17.28 40.02
N GLU A 29 -2.86 16.19 40.37
CA GLU A 29 -3.04 15.08 39.46
C GLU A 29 -3.80 15.61 38.24
N ARG A 30 -3.07 15.93 37.17
CA ARG A 30 -3.66 16.12 35.86
C ARG A 30 -3.78 14.75 35.23
N ASP A 31 -4.99 14.24 35.14
CA ASP A 31 -5.24 13.06 34.34
C ASP A 31 -5.10 13.43 32.85
N LEU A 32 -3.88 13.25 32.32
CA LEU A 32 -3.57 13.49 30.90
C LEU A 32 -4.42 12.61 29.96
N ARG A 33 -5.12 11.62 30.50
CA ARG A 33 -6.03 10.77 29.75
C ARG A 33 -7.35 11.46 29.38
N ASP A 34 -7.76 12.49 30.11
CA ASP A 34 -9.00 13.22 29.84
C ASP A 34 -8.83 14.30 28.76
N GLU A 35 -7.65 14.83 28.57
CA GLU A 35 -7.41 15.87 27.55
C GLU A 35 -7.61 15.36 26.11
N PHE A 36 -7.49 14.04 25.89
CA PHE A 36 -7.74 13.36 24.59
C PHE A 36 -8.95 12.39 24.64
N GLY A 37 -9.63 12.29 25.77
CA GLY A 37 -10.69 11.31 25.99
C GLY A 37 -11.84 11.43 24.99
N GLU A 38 -12.30 12.65 24.72
CA GLU A 38 -13.37 12.89 23.75
C GLU A 38 -12.92 12.66 22.31
N GLN A 39 -11.71 13.08 21.93
CA GLN A 39 -11.17 12.84 20.59
C GLN A 39 -10.92 11.36 20.34
N ARG A 40 -10.42 10.65 21.33
CA ARG A 40 -10.22 9.20 21.27
C ARG A 40 -11.56 8.47 21.13
N LYS A 41 -12.57 8.87 21.90
CA LYS A 41 -13.91 8.30 21.84
C LYS A 41 -14.57 8.54 20.47
N GLN A 42 -14.43 9.75 19.91
CA GLN A 42 -14.90 10.07 18.57
C GLN A 42 -14.16 9.24 17.51
N TYR A 43 -12.84 9.05 17.66
CA TYR A 43 -12.06 8.22 16.77
C TYR A 43 -12.48 6.74 16.84
N GLU A 44 -12.66 6.19 18.02
CA GLU A 44 -13.14 4.82 18.22
C GLU A 44 -14.57 4.62 17.66
N GLN A 45 -15.45 5.60 17.80
CA GLN A 45 -16.78 5.57 17.19
C GLN A 45 -16.72 5.62 15.66
N THR A 46 -15.83 6.44 15.10
CA THR A 46 -15.65 6.54 13.65
C THR A 46 -15.08 5.24 13.08
N LEU A 47 -14.12 4.63 13.77
CA LEU A 47 -13.56 3.32 13.38
C LEU A 47 -14.64 2.24 13.39
N ALA A 48 -15.44 2.17 14.46
CA ALA A 48 -16.51 1.18 14.56
C ALA A 48 -17.58 1.37 13.47
N ALA A 49 -17.90 2.62 13.10
CA ALA A 49 -18.82 2.92 12.01
C ALA A 49 -18.24 2.47 10.66
N LEU A 50 -16.95 2.78 10.37
CA LEU A 50 -16.29 2.36 9.14
C LEU A 50 -16.16 0.84 9.03
N GLU A 51 -15.87 0.14 10.12
CA GLU A 51 -15.83 -1.33 10.15
C GLU A 51 -17.20 -1.94 9.85
N LYS A 52 -18.26 -1.33 10.38
CA LYS A 52 -19.63 -1.75 10.07
C LYS A 52 -19.96 -1.52 8.61
N ASP A 53 -19.67 -0.35 8.04
CA ASP A 53 -19.93 -0.02 6.65
C ASP A 53 -19.16 -0.94 5.71
N LEU A 54 -17.91 -1.27 6.04
CA LEU A 54 -17.11 -2.25 5.31
C LEU A 54 -17.76 -3.64 5.31
N LYS A 55 -18.23 -4.08 6.47
CA LYS A 55 -18.91 -5.38 6.63
C LYS A 55 -20.21 -5.43 5.83
N ASP A 56 -20.97 -4.35 5.86
CA ASP A 56 -22.24 -4.24 5.13
C ASP A 56 -21.99 -4.19 3.61
N ALA A 57 -20.95 -3.48 3.15
CA ALA A 57 -20.53 -3.48 1.76
C ALA A 57 -20.09 -4.87 1.27
N VAL A 58 -19.31 -5.59 2.06
CA VAL A 58 -18.90 -6.97 1.75
C VAL A 58 -20.11 -7.90 1.66
N ASN A 59 -21.07 -7.78 2.56
CA ASN A 59 -22.29 -8.56 2.53
C ASN A 59 -23.15 -8.23 1.30
N LEU A 60 -23.25 -6.94 0.95
CA LEU A 60 -23.96 -6.51 -0.26
C LEU A 60 -23.33 -7.11 -1.54
N ILE A 61 -22.02 -7.09 -1.64
CA ILE A 61 -21.29 -7.72 -2.76
C ILE A 61 -21.62 -9.22 -2.86
N LYS A 62 -21.66 -9.92 -1.71
CA LYS A 62 -22.04 -11.33 -1.65
C LYS A 62 -23.48 -11.56 -2.12
N THR A 63 -24.43 -10.71 -1.71
CA THR A 63 -25.84 -10.85 -2.08
C THR A 63 -26.10 -10.51 -3.54
N LEU A 64 -25.35 -9.61 -4.14
CA LEU A 64 -25.44 -9.23 -5.55
C LEU A 64 -24.78 -10.25 -6.50
N GLY A 65 -24.37 -11.40 -5.99
CA GLY A 65 -23.73 -12.46 -6.79
C GLY A 65 -22.32 -12.10 -7.23
N GLY A 66 -21.71 -11.13 -6.57
CA GLY A 66 -20.28 -10.89 -6.68
C GLY A 66 -19.57 -12.20 -6.34
N LYS A 67 -18.85 -12.78 -7.30
CA LYS A 67 -17.94 -13.89 -7.01
C LYS A 67 -17.13 -13.45 -5.79
N GLU A 68 -17.15 -14.25 -4.73
CA GLU A 68 -16.18 -14.07 -3.66
C GLU A 68 -14.83 -13.91 -4.34
N LEU A 69 -14.18 -12.78 -4.10
CA LEU A 69 -12.76 -12.67 -4.34
C LEU A 69 -12.16 -13.68 -3.38
N ASN A 70 -12.12 -14.94 -3.80
CA ASN A 70 -11.56 -16.01 -3.00
C ASN A 70 -10.14 -15.58 -2.71
N SER A 71 -9.85 -15.25 -1.45
CA SER A 71 -8.50 -15.02 -0.96
C SER A 71 -7.57 -16.22 -1.22
N ASN A 72 -8.15 -17.34 -1.65
CA ASN A 72 -7.47 -18.56 -2.13
C ASN A 72 -7.37 -18.65 -3.66
N SER A 73 -7.91 -17.69 -4.43
CA SER A 73 -7.69 -17.66 -5.87
C SER A 73 -6.22 -17.35 -6.15
N ARG A 74 -5.54 -18.27 -6.84
CA ARG A 74 -4.13 -18.08 -7.23
C ARG A 74 -3.94 -16.90 -8.18
N SER A 75 -5.00 -16.53 -8.92
CA SER A 75 -4.97 -15.48 -9.92
C SER A 75 -6.27 -14.68 -9.95
N LEU A 76 -6.18 -13.42 -10.36
CA LEU A 76 -7.31 -12.57 -10.71
C LEU A 76 -7.56 -12.66 -12.23
N ASP A 77 -8.83 -12.79 -12.61
CA ASP A 77 -9.20 -12.72 -14.02
C ASP A 77 -9.12 -11.26 -14.49
N PRO A 78 -8.28 -10.93 -15.49
CA PRO A 78 -8.16 -9.58 -16.01
C PRO A 78 -9.47 -8.99 -16.55
N LEU A 79 -10.43 -9.83 -16.94
CA LEU A 79 -11.75 -9.39 -17.43
C LEU A 79 -12.69 -8.93 -16.32
N THR A 80 -12.40 -9.28 -15.07
CA THR A 80 -13.19 -8.87 -13.90
C THR A 80 -12.67 -7.60 -13.24
N LEU A 81 -11.52 -7.09 -13.70
CA LEU A 81 -10.90 -5.90 -13.15
C LEU A 81 -11.44 -4.63 -13.81
N GLU A 82 -11.73 -3.63 -13.00
CA GLU A 82 -12.14 -2.32 -13.48
C GLU A 82 -10.96 -1.52 -14.07
N GLY A 83 -11.25 -0.66 -15.03
CA GLY A 83 -10.28 0.23 -15.63
C GLY A 83 -9.56 -0.35 -16.84
N ILE A 84 -8.35 0.15 -17.11
CA ILE A 84 -7.53 -0.27 -18.25
C ILE A 84 -6.48 -1.27 -17.76
N VAL A 85 -6.71 -2.53 -18.07
CA VAL A 85 -5.81 -3.62 -17.66
C VAL A 85 -4.88 -3.99 -18.82
N VAL A 86 -3.58 -3.98 -18.56
CA VAL A 86 -2.55 -4.44 -19.49
C VAL A 86 -1.80 -5.60 -18.84
N ASP A 87 -2.10 -6.81 -19.33
CA ASP A 87 -1.45 -8.03 -18.87
C ASP A 87 -0.01 -8.14 -19.39
N ASP A 88 0.85 -8.84 -18.66
CA ASP A 88 2.27 -9.04 -19.01
C ASP A 88 2.47 -9.85 -20.31
N LEU A 89 1.46 -10.58 -20.75
CA LEU A 89 1.47 -11.23 -22.07
C LEU A 89 1.52 -10.21 -23.22
N LYS A 90 0.94 -9.03 -23.02
CA LYS A 90 0.94 -7.93 -24.01
C LYS A 90 2.10 -6.95 -23.80
N ALA A 91 2.90 -7.13 -22.77
CA ALA A 91 4.00 -6.25 -22.44
C ALA A 91 5.22 -6.49 -23.35
N ILE A 92 5.96 -5.43 -23.63
CA ILE A 92 7.22 -5.49 -24.37
C ILE A 92 8.33 -5.85 -23.39
N LYS A 93 8.93 -7.01 -23.58
CA LYS A 93 9.99 -7.53 -22.71
C LYS A 93 11.35 -7.39 -23.35
N LYS A 94 12.29 -6.76 -22.66
CA LYS A 94 13.72 -6.72 -23.02
C LYS A 94 14.49 -7.67 -22.12
N GLY A 95 15.29 -8.53 -22.74
CA GLY A 95 16.04 -9.58 -22.04
C GLY A 95 15.23 -10.87 -21.86
N SER A 96 15.81 -11.85 -21.17
CA SER A 96 15.20 -13.17 -20.95
C SER A 96 14.31 -13.14 -19.69
N TRP A 97 13.06 -13.51 -19.81
CA TRP A 97 12.09 -13.58 -18.72
C TRP A 97 11.52 -15.00 -18.64
N LYS A 98 11.37 -15.51 -17.44
CA LYS A 98 10.71 -16.80 -17.17
C LYS A 98 9.29 -16.59 -16.71
N SER A 99 8.37 -17.39 -17.25
CA SER A 99 6.99 -17.46 -16.77
C SER A 99 6.88 -18.39 -15.57
N SER A 100 6.01 -18.07 -14.63
CA SER A 100 5.73 -18.88 -13.45
C SER A 100 4.29 -18.69 -12.96
N THR A 101 3.78 -19.71 -12.31
CA THR A 101 2.50 -19.72 -11.57
C THR A 101 2.71 -20.13 -10.11
N HIS A 102 3.97 -20.21 -9.67
CA HIS A 102 4.34 -20.77 -8.36
C HIS A 102 3.80 -19.94 -7.19
N THR A 103 4.02 -18.62 -7.23
CA THR A 103 3.55 -17.71 -6.18
C THR A 103 2.18 -17.16 -6.54
N PRO A 104 1.14 -17.31 -5.70
CA PRO A 104 -0.18 -16.74 -5.96
C PRO A 104 -0.16 -15.21 -5.94
N GLY A 105 -1.29 -14.57 -6.34
CA GLY A 105 -1.44 -13.11 -6.35
C GLY A 105 -0.99 -12.48 -7.66
N TYR A 106 -1.17 -13.17 -8.79
CA TYR A 106 -0.93 -12.64 -10.13
C TYR A 106 -2.25 -12.42 -10.89
N VAL A 107 -2.17 -11.72 -12.00
CA VAL A 107 -3.29 -11.47 -12.92
C VAL A 107 -3.17 -12.42 -14.11
N GLY A 108 -4.27 -12.98 -14.58
CA GLY A 108 -4.29 -13.84 -15.76
C GLY A 108 -3.67 -15.21 -15.56
N SER A 109 -2.84 -15.64 -16.50
CA SER A 109 -2.33 -17.01 -16.58
C SER A 109 -1.03 -17.25 -15.81
N GLY A 110 -0.41 -16.21 -15.27
CA GLY A 110 0.86 -16.32 -14.55
C GLY A 110 1.56 -14.97 -14.40
N TYR A 111 2.81 -15.01 -14.04
CA TYR A 111 3.67 -13.83 -13.96
C TYR A 111 5.06 -14.10 -14.53
N HIS A 112 5.79 -13.05 -14.87
CA HIS A 112 7.15 -13.15 -15.36
C HIS A 112 8.16 -12.71 -14.31
N HIS A 113 9.31 -13.41 -14.24
CA HIS A 113 10.42 -13.03 -13.37
C HIS A 113 11.77 -13.14 -14.11
N ASP A 114 12.77 -12.46 -13.57
CA ASP A 114 14.11 -12.36 -14.16
C ASP A 114 15.04 -13.53 -13.80
N ASP A 115 14.54 -14.51 -13.05
CA ASP A 115 15.34 -15.64 -12.56
C ASP A 115 16.56 -15.20 -11.73
N ASN A 116 16.46 -14.05 -11.09
CA ASN A 116 17.53 -13.44 -10.31
C ASN A 116 18.86 -13.25 -11.09
N THR A 117 18.79 -13.11 -12.42
CA THR A 117 19.93 -12.92 -13.31
C THR A 117 19.78 -11.64 -14.13
N GLY A 118 20.89 -11.15 -14.69
CA GLY A 118 20.90 -9.98 -15.58
C GLY A 118 20.40 -8.69 -14.94
N LYS A 119 20.67 -8.47 -13.66
CA LYS A 119 20.19 -7.32 -12.88
C LYS A 119 20.49 -6.00 -13.56
N GLY A 120 19.44 -5.17 -13.71
CA GLY A 120 19.51 -3.86 -14.34
C GLY A 120 19.50 -3.87 -15.88
N ASN A 121 19.65 -5.04 -16.54
CA ASN A 121 19.67 -5.16 -18.00
C ASN A 121 18.35 -5.64 -18.60
N ARG A 122 17.35 -5.88 -17.77
CA ARG A 122 16.03 -6.36 -18.18
C ARG A 122 14.96 -5.34 -17.88
N SER A 123 13.99 -5.22 -18.78
CA SER A 123 12.85 -4.34 -18.57
C SER A 123 11.58 -4.92 -19.16
N VAL A 124 10.46 -4.52 -18.58
CA VAL A 124 9.12 -4.80 -19.07
C VAL A 124 8.42 -3.46 -19.27
N THR A 125 7.89 -3.23 -20.46
CA THR A 125 7.17 -2.01 -20.81
C THR A 125 5.73 -2.32 -21.11
N TYR A 126 4.82 -1.71 -20.37
CA TYR A 126 3.39 -1.79 -20.56
C TYR A 126 2.91 -0.55 -21.32
N ARG A 127 2.05 -0.74 -22.31
CA ARG A 127 1.43 0.35 -23.07
C ARG A 127 -0.07 0.29 -22.89
N ALA A 128 -0.62 1.25 -22.16
CA ALA A 128 -2.05 1.42 -21.99
C ALA A 128 -2.62 2.23 -23.15
N ASN A 129 -3.77 1.81 -23.68
CA ASN A 129 -4.51 2.58 -24.66
C ASN A 129 -5.51 3.50 -23.94
N ILE A 130 -5.12 4.73 -23.71
CA ILE A 130 -5.93 5.75 -23.05
C ILE A 130 -6.90 6.35 -24.09
N LYS A 131 -8.18 6.01 -23.95
CA LYS A 131 -9.24 6.52 -24.87
C LYS A 131 -9.79 7.90 -24.46
N LYS A 132 -9.69 8.22 -23.18
CA LYS A 132 -10.21 9.47 -22.61
C LYS A 132 -9.13 10.07 -21.72
N GLY A 133 -8.72 11.29 -22.04
CA GLY A 133 -7.77 12.04 -21.20
C GLY A 133 -8.33 12.27 -19.80
N GLY A 134 -7.46 12.28 -18.80
CA GLY A 134 -7.84 12.46 -17.41
C GLY A 134 -6.76 12.02 -16.42
N LYS A 135 -7.13 12.00 -15.15
CA LYS A 135 -6.28 11.50 -14.07
C LYS A 135 -6.59 10.04 -13.83
N TYR A 136 -5.56 9.21 -13.79
CA TYR A 136 -5.65 7.78 -13.55
C TYR A 136 -4.72 7.38 -12.41
N ASP A 137 -5.21 6.55 -11.51
CA ASP A 137 -4.37 5.84 -10.54
C ASP A 137 -3.67 4.69 -11.26
N VAL A 138 -2.35 4.78 -11.35
CA VAL A 138 -1.53 3.72 -11.97
C VAL A 138 -1.18 2.70 -10.91
N GLN A 139 -1.58 1.47 -11.14
CA GLN A 139 -1.34 0.36 -10.24
C GLN A 139 -0.48 -0.70 -10.92
N VAL A 140 0.41 -1.32 -10.16
CA VAL A 140 1.30 -2.38 -10.63
C VAL A 140 1.06 -3.64 -9.84
N SER A 141 0.88 -4.75 -10.56
CA SER A 141 0.78 -6.08 -9.97
C SER A 141 2.16 -6.74 -9.89
N TYR A 142 2.42 -7.38 -8.76
CA TYR A 142 3.60 -8.23 -8.58
C TYR A 142 3.33 -9.28 -7.50
N THR A 143 4.10 -10.36 -7.55
CA THR A 143 4.12 -11.36 -6.47
C THR A 143 5.23 -11.02 -5.49
N ASP A 144 4.89 -10.92 -4.20
CA ASP A 144 5.86 -10.61 -3.16
C ASP A 144 6.70 -11.83 -2.74
N GLY A 145 7.76 -11.56 -2.01
CA GLY A 145 8.60 -12.59 -1.44
C GLY A 145 9.94 -12.08 -0.92
N PRO A 146 10.57 -12.79 0.03
CA PRO A 146 11.80 -12.35 0.69
C PRO A 146 12.99 -12.24 -0.25
N ASN A 147 12.96 -12.92 -1.39
CA ASN A 147 13.99 -12.90 -2.42
C ASN A 147 13.76 -11.85 -3.51
N ARG A 148 12.72 -11.01 -3.38
CA ARG A 148 12.40 -9.96 -4.33
C ARG A 148 13.22 -8.69 -4.06
N SER A 149 13.21 -7.76 -5.04
CA SER A 149 13.89 -6.48 -4.92
C SER A 149 13.19 -5.56 -3.91
N LYS A 150 13.96 -4.96 -3.00
CA LYS A 150 13.48 -3.91 -2.12
C LYS A 150 13.34 -2.55 -2.80
N LYS A 151 13.86 -2.41 -4.03
CA LYS A 151 13.91 -1.13 -4.73
C LYS A 151 13.77 -1.34 -6.24
N THR A 152 12.61 -1.85 -6.67
CA THR A 152 12.29 -2.04 -8.08
C THR A 152 11.90 -0.70 -8.70
N PRO A 153 12.63 -0.20 -9.71
CA PRO A 153 12.30 1.05 -10.36
C PRO A 153 11.11 0.87 -11.30
N ILE A 154 10.16 1.80 -11.23
CA ILE A 154 9.04 1.94 -12.16
C ILE A 154 9.08 3.35 -12.71
N THR A 155 9.09 3.48 -14.02
CA THR A 155 8.97 4.77 -14.70
C THR A 155 7.60 4.88 -15.34
N VAL A 156 6.83 5.89 -14.94
CA VAL A 156 5.54 6.22 -15.53
C VAL A 156 5.75 7.40 -16.47
N MET A 157 5.40 7.22 -17.73
CA MET A 157 5.36 8.30 -18.73
C MET A 157 3.93 8.81 -18.83
N HIS A 158 3.73 10.10 -18.57
CA HIS A 158 2.43 10.73 -18.48
C HIS A 158 2.44 12.10 -19.16
N ALA A 159 1.31 12.80 -19.22
CA ALA A 159 1.19 14.05 -19.96
C ALA A 159 2.13 15.16 -19.47
N ASP A 160 2.54 15.13 -18.20
CA ASP A 160 3.41 16.16 -17.60
C ASP A 160 4.90 15.73 -17.61
N GLY A 161 5.26 14.63 -18.31
CA GLY A 161 6.61 14.12 -18.42
C GLY A 161 6.78 12.68 -17.94
N GLU A 162 7.89 12.38 -17.30
CA GLU A 162 8.14 11.06 -16.72
C GLU A 162 8.37 11.16 -15.22
N GLN A 163 7.88 10.16 -14.48
CA GLN A 163 8.16 10.03 -13.06
C GLN A 163 8.69 8.64 -12.73
N LYS A 164 9.80 8.61 -11.98
CA LYS A 164 10.43 7.38 -11.51
C LYS A 164 10.08 7.15 -10.05
N ILE A 165 9.53 5.96 -9.76
CA ILE A 165 9.07 5.52 -8.45
C ILE A 165 9.77 4.20 -8.14
N TYR A 166 9.91 3.89 -6.86
CA TYR A 166 10.49 2.63 -6.41
C TYR A 166 9.49 1.88 -5.53
N ILE A 167 9.35 0.57 -5.77
CA ILE A 167 8.52 -0.30 -4.94
C ILE A 167 9.38 -1.37 -4.28
N ASP A 168 8.98 -1.72 -3.06
CA ASP A 168 9.55 -2.83 -2.29
C ASP A 168 8.72 -4.09 -2.52
N GLN A 169 9.19 -4.96 -3.40
CA GLN A 169 8.51 -6.22 -3.73
C GLN A 169 8.70 -7.32 -2.68
N THR A 170 9.39 -7.05 -1.57
CA THR A 170 9.42 -7.96 -0.44
C THR A 170 8.19 -7.85 0.45
N LYS A 171 7.37 -6.81 0.23
CA LYS A 171 6.12 -6.55 0.94
C LYS A 171 4.94 -6.94 0.07
N PRO A 172 3.86 -7.49 0.67
CA PRO A 172 2.67 -7.84 -0.09
C PRO A 172 1.99 -6.59 -0.68
N PRO A 173 1.43 -6.71 -1.91
CA PRO A 173 0.59 -5.67 -2.48
C PRO A 173 -0.66 -5.43 -1.64
N VAL A 174 -1.06 -4.15 -1.47
CA VAL A 174 -2.13 -3.78 -0.54
C VAL A 174 -3.54 -3.77 -1.17
N ILE A 175 -3.63 -3.62 -2.48
CA ILE A 175 -4.91 -3.58 -3.22
C ILE A 175 -5.19 -4.98 -3.75
N LEU A 176 -6.27 -5.62 -3.29
CA LEU A 176 -6.67 -6.98 -3.66
C LEU A 176 -5.56 -8.04 -3.48
N ASN A 177 -4.61 -7.82 -2.59
CA ASN A 177 -3.40 -8.64 -2.44
C ASN A 177 -2.64 -8.89 -3.76
N THR A 178 -2.79 -7.99 -4.73
CA THR A 178 -2.25 -8.16 -6.08
C THR A 178 -1.65 -6.89 -6.64
N PHE A 179 -2.17 -5.71 -6.26
CA PHE A 179 -1.74 -4.43 -6.81
C PHE A 179 -1.20 -3.48 -5.75
N THR A 180 -0.31 -2.59 -6.20
CA THR A 180 0.16 -1.44 -5.44
C THR A 180 0.04 -0.20 -6.31
N SER A 181 -0.59 0.86 -5.80
CA SER A 181 -0.63 2.16 -6.48
C SER A 181 0.79 2.77 -6.50
N VAL A 182 1.18 3.27 -7.65
CA VAL A 182 2.41 4.03 -7.85
C VAL A 182 2.16 5.53 -8.02
N GLY A 183 0.89 5.92 -7.98
CA GLY A 183 0.47 7.30 -7.97
C GLY A 183 -0.62 7.62 -8.99
N VAL A 184 -1.15 8.83 -8.89
CA VAL A 184 -2.17 9.36 -9.80
C VAL A 184 -1.52 10.31 -10.80
N PHE A 185 -1.67 10.02 -12.09
CA PHE A 185 -1.03 10.76 -13.18
C PHE A 185 -2.07 11.22 -14.19
N ARG A 186 -1.76 12.33 -14.89
CA ARG A 186 -2.57 12.83 -16.00
C ARG A 186 -2.13 12.19 -17.30
N PHE A 187 -3.09 11.71 -18.07
CA PHE A 187 -2.88 11.21 -19.43
C PHE A 187 -3.80 11.93 -20.42
N GLU A 188 -3.37 11.97 -21.68
CA GLU A 188 -4.08 12.61 -22.81
C GLU A 188 -4.43 11.60 -23.89
#